data_4e2b48005f59013c86e9bc1eccbfb9e5
#
_entry.id   4e2b48005f59013c86e9bc1eccbfb9e5
#
_cell.length_a   1.000
_cell.length_b   1.000
_cell.length_c   1.000
_cell.angle_alpha   90.00
_cell.angle_beta   90.00
_cell.angle_gamma   90.00
#
_symmetry.space_group_name_H-M   'P 1'
#
loop_
_entity.id
_entity.type
_entity.pdbx_description
1 polymer ?
#
loop_
_entity_poly.entity_id
_entity_poly.type
_entity_poly.pdbx_seq_one_letter_code
_entity_poly.pdbx_strand_id
1 'polypeptide(L)'
;EQRHVLRDEIFPLNVAYNVYLSASEFRKAYNFEKTSADFTYEASREAEAPGREIYVYIIGEASRAMSWELYGYERETNPRLSQVDDLVIFRDVLTQSNTTHKSVPLILSSVSTEEHDQLYRRKGLPALFNEAGFETWFISNQSPQGAMIDKLARDADHLIYIRSPRHDMQLLDEMRRIVETAPAQKMLFILHCYGSHFSYHQRYPREFARFKPDDDVAISREHAHTLRNAYDNSICYTDHF
;
A
#
# COMPACT_ATOMS: atom_id res chain seq x y z
N GLU A 1 24.73 9.80 -15.18
CA GLU A 1 25.72 10.36 -14.21
C GLU A 1 25.57 11.88 -14.06
N GLN A 2 25.65 12.70 -15.10
CA GLN A 2 25.57 14.18 -14.98
C GLN A 2 24.29 14.69 -14.31
N ARG A 3 23.12 14.01 -14.51
CA ARG A 3 21.84 14.41 -13.87
C ARG A 3 21.84 14.20 -12.36
N HIS A 4 22.53 13.18 -11.87
CA HIS A 4 22.65 12.92 -10.43
C HIS A 4 23.49 13.99 -9.72
N VAL A 5 24.60 14.40 -10.32
CA VAL A 5 25.48 15.43 -9.80
C VAL A 5 24.74 16.79 -9.63
N LEU A 6 23.99 17.21 -10.65
CA LEU A 6 23.19 18.43 -10.58
C LEU A 6 22.08 18.36 -9.53
N ARG A 7 21.46 17.19 -9.36
CA ARG A 7 20.36 16.99 -8.41
C ARG A 7 20.84 16.96 -6.96
N ASP A 8 21.98 16.33 -6.69
CA ASP A 8 22.35 15.93 -5.34
C ASP A 8 23.56 16.67 -4.77
N GLU A 9 24.47 17.18 -5.61
CA GLU A 9 25.81 17.57 -5.15
C GLU A 9 26.15 19.08 -5.29
N ILE A 10 25.62 19.76 -6.29
CA ILE A 10 26.08 21.16 -6.57
C ILE A 10 25.09 22.19 -6.00
N PHE A 11 25.38 22.67 -4.80
CA PHE A 11 24.66 23.82 -4.21
C PHE A 11 25.12 25.15 -4.86
N PRO A 12 24.19 26.10 -5.19
CA PRO A 12 22.74 26.06 -5.01
C PRO A 12 21.96 25.49 -6.23
N LEU A 13 22.64 25.00 -7.27
CA LEU A 13 22.00 24.52 -8.49
C LEU A 13 21.10 23.32 -8.24
N ASN A 14 21.47 22.44 -7.29
CA ASN A 14 20.64 21.32 -6.87
C ASN A 14 19.27 21.76 -6.35
N VAL A 15 19.20 22.90 -5.63
CA VAL A 15 17.92 23.43 -5.13
C VAL A 15 17.02 23.84 -6.28
N ALA A 16 17.55 24.63 -7.22
CA ALA A 16 16.79 25.08 -8.40
C ALA A 16 16.33 23.89 -9.26
N TYR A 17 17.23 22.92 -9.47
CA TYR A 17 16.94 21.74 -10.26
C TYR A 17 15.87 20.85 -9.60
N ASN A 18 15.94 20.64 -8.28
CA ASN A 18 14.94 19.87 -7.54
C ASN A 18 13.57 20.57 -7.51
N VAL A 19 13.54 21.90 -7.42
CA VAL A 19 12.29 22.68 -7.56
C VAL A 19 11.68 22.47 -8.96
N TYR A 20 12.50 22.55 -10.00
CA TYR A 20 12.05 22.27 -11.37
C TYR A 20 11.48 20.86 -11.53
N LEU A 21 12.21 19.84 -11.01
CA LEU A 21 11.74 18.45 -11.06
C LEU A 21 10.41 18.29 -10.32
N SER A 22 10.30 18.82 -9.09
CA SER A 22 9.08 18.75 -8.30
C SER A 22 7.90 19.43 -8.99
N ALA A 23 8.11 20.60 -9.59
CA ALA A 23 7.08 21.31 -10.36
C ALA A 23 6.66 20.51 -11.61
N SER A 24 7.62 19.86 -12.28
CA SER A 24 7.34 19.00 -13.44
C SER A 24 6.48 17.78 -13.04
N GLU A 25 6.86 17.07 -11.97
CA GLU A 25 6.11 15.91 -11.47
C GLU A 25 4.71 16.31 -10.98
N PHE A 26 4.61 17.43 -10.25
CA PHE A 26 3.33 17.98 -9.84
C PHE A 26 2.41 18.28 -11.04
N ARG A 27 2.96 18.89 -12.10
CA ARG A 27 2.20 19.18 -13.32
C ARG A 27 1.72 17.92 -14.02
N LYS A 28 2.55 16.87 -14.08
CA LYS A 28 2.16 15.57 -14.65
C LYS A 28 1.01 14.97 -13.83
N ALA A 29 1.15 14.91 -12.51
CA ALA A 29 0.10 14.41 -11.62
C ALA A 29 -1.18 15.26 -11.68
N TYR A 30 -1.07 16.57 -11.78
CA TYR A 30 -2.22 17.47 -11.93
C TYR A 30 -3.01 17.19 -13.20
N ASN A 31 -2.32 16.89 -14.30
CA ASN A 31 -2.95 16.59 -15.59
C ASN A 31 -3.40 15.14 -15.75
N PHE A 32 -3.21 14.28 -14.74
CA PHE A 32 -3.45 12.84 -14.82
C PHE A 32 -4.82 12.49 -15.41
N GLU A 33 -5.89 13.08 -14.90
CA GLU A 33 -7.27 12.82 -15.37
C GLU A 33 -7.44 13.08 -16.87
N LYS A 34 -6.73 14.09 -17.39
CA LYS A 34 -6.74 14.41 -18.83
C LYS A 34 -5.85 13.46 -19.64
N THR A 35 -4.66 13.13 -19.12
CA THR A 35 -3.68 12.34 -19.86
C THR A 35 -3.97 10.85 -19.84
N SER A 36 -4.78 10.37 -18.89
CA SER A 36 -5.25 8.99 -18.76
C SER A 36 -6.69 8.78 -19.26
N ALA A 37 -7.37 9.84 -19.74
CA ALA A 37 -8.79 9.78 -20.09
C ALA A 37 -9.11 8.67 -21.09
N ASP A 38 -8.31 8.57 -22.15
CA ASP A 38 -8.50 7.61 -23.24
C ASP A 38 -7.87 6.24 -22.97
N PHE A 39 -7.25 6.06 -21.79
CA PHE A 39 -6.61 4.77 -21.45
C PHE A 39 -7.68 3.76 -21.04
N THR A 40 -7.62 2.57 -21.63
CA THR A 40 -8.39 1.38 -21.27
C THR A 40 -7.45 0.18 -21.24
N TYR A 41 -7.74 -0.78 -20.36
CA TYR A 41 -7.06 -2.07 -20.31
C TYR A 41 -7.59 -3.04 -21.37
N GLU A 42 -8.77 -2.74 -21.96
CA GLU A 42 -9.51 -3.67 -22.82
C GLU A 42 -9.78 -5.01 -22.10
N ALA A 43 -9.99 -4.92 -20.79
CA ALA A 43 -10.15 -6.09 -19.96
C ALA A 43 -11.51 -6.75 -20.21
N SER A 44 -11.48 -8.06 -20.41
CA SER A 44 -12.67 -8.89 -20.53
C SER A 44 -12.51 -10.19 -19.76
N ARG A 45 -13.60 -10.82 -19.42
CA ARG A 45 -13.60 -12.14 -18.77
C ARG A 45 -13.93 -13.21 -19.81
N GLU A 46 -13.18 -14.31 -19.76
CA GLU A 46 -13.43 -15.45 -20.64
C GLU A 46 -14.71 -16.21 -20.28
N ALA A 47 -15.06 -16.26 -18.99
CA ALA A 47 -16.28 -16.90 -18.51
C ALA A 47 -16.81 -16.24 -17.24
N GLU A 48 -18.11 -16.28 -17.05
CA GLU A 48 -18.73 -15.90 -15.78
C GLU A 48 -18.69 -17.09 -14.82
N ALA A 49 -18.02 -16.90 -13.68
CA ALA A 49 -18.16 -17.85 -12.58
C ALA A 49 -19.57 -17.71 -11.95
N PRO A 50 -20.26 -18.82 -11.65
CA PRO A 50 -21.53 -18.74 -10.97
C PRO A 50 -21.32 -18.29 -9.52
N GLY A 51 -22.14 -17.34 -9.06
CA GLY A 51 -22.15 -16.88 -7.68
C GLY A 51 -21.40 -15.58 -7.42
N ARG A 52 -21.21 -15.30 -6.14
CA ARG A 52 -20.56 -14.06 -5.66
C ARG A 52 -19.06 -14.23 -5.68
N GLU A 53 -18.36 -13.24 -6.25
CA GLU A 53 -16.90 -13.18 -6.31
C GLU A 53 -16.41 -11.98 -5.53
N ILE A 54 -15.53 -12.19 -4.56
CA ILE A 54 -14.91 -11.12 -3.77
C ILE A 54 -13.40 -11.31 -3.81
N TYR A 55 -12.71 -10.31 -4.34
CA TYR A 55 -11.27 -10.21 -4.30
C TYR A 55 -10.85 -9.14 -3.30
N VAL A 56 -9.85 -9.46 -2.48
CA VAL A 56 -9.29 -8.52 -1.51
C VAL A 56 -7.81 -8.35 -1.79
N TYR A 57 -7.40 -7.13 -2.11
CA TYR A 57 -6.02 -6.76 -2.36
C TYR A 57 -5.51 -5.89 -1.21
N ILE A 58 -4.62 -6.44 -0.38
CA ILE A 58 -4.10 -5.78 0.80
C ILE A 58 -2.74 -5.15 0.48
N ILE A 59 -2.65 -3.83 0.63
CA ILE A 59 -1.41 -3.08 0.51
C ILE A 59 -0.88 -2.83 1.93
N GLY A 60 0.13 -3.60 2.33
CA GLY A 60 0.83 -3.41 3.60
C GLY A 60 1.73 -2.16 3.58
N GLU A 61 2.21 -1.75 4.75
CA GLU A 61 3.10 -0.61 4.90
C GLU A 61 4.28 -0.97 5.80
N ALA A 62 5.49 -0.58 5.38
CA ALA A 62 6.74 -0.68 6.13
C ALA A 62 7.05 -2.08 6.71
N SER A 63 6.49 -3.14 6.14
CA SER A 63 6.59 -4.52 6.60
C SER A 63 7.64 -5.27 5.77
N ARG A 64 8.83 -5.46 6.32
CA ARG A 64 9.94 -6.12 5.61
C ARG A 64 9.98 -7.63 5.87
N ALA A 65 10.25 -8.42 4.85
CA ALA A 65 10.32 -9.88 4.90
C ALA A 65 11.23 -10.44 6.00
N MET A 66 12.35 -9.76 6.31
CA MET A 66 13.31 -10.18 7.33
C MET A 66 12.76 -10.23 8.76
N SER A 67 11.57 -9.70 9.03
CA SER A 67 10.90 -9.77 10.34
C SER A 67 9.66 -10.65 10.31
N TRP A 68 9.49 -11.44 9.24
CA TRP A 68 8.40 -12.39 9.08
C TRP A 68 8.90 -13.82 9.29
N GLU A 69 8.31 -14.56 10.22
CA GLU A 69 8.58 -15.98 10.47
C GLU A 69 8.45 -16.82 9.19
N LEU A 70 7.47 -16.53 8.35
CA LEU A 70 7.24 -17.17 7.04
C LEU A 70 8.47 -17.13 6.11
N TYR A 71 9.37 -16.17 6.32
CA TYR A 71 10.61 -16.03 5.56
C TYR A 71 11.85 -16.47 6.36
N GLY A 72 11.66 -17.10 7.52
CA GLY A 72 12.75 -17.67 8.32
C GLY A 72 13.24 -16.75 9.45
N TYR A 73 12.46 -15.73 9.84
CA TYR A 73 12.77 -14.96 11.04
C TYR A 73 12.63 -15.81 12.29
N GLU A 74 13.52 -15.61 13.28
CA GLU A 74 13.61 -16.43 14.50
C GLU A 74 12.44 -16.25 15.47
N ARG A 75 11.70 -15.13 15.37
CA ARG A 75 10.58 -14.83 16.24
C ARG A 75 9.27 -15.20 15.55
N GLU A 76 8.35 -15.72 16.34
CA GLU A 76 7.00 -16.09 15.91
C GLU A 76 6.15 -14.82 15.69
N THR A 77 6.26 -14.26 14.48
CA THR A 77 5.58 -13.03 14.08
C THR A 77 4.37 -13.26 13.18
N ASN A 78 4.21 -14.48 12.63
CA ASN A 78 3.10 -14.84 11.74
C ASN A 78 2.40 -16.15 12.16
N PRO A 79 1.94 -16.30 13.42
CA PRO A 79 1.37 -17.56 13.90
C PRO A 79 0.04 -17.94 13.20
N ARG A 80 -0.67 -16.97 12.63
CA ARG A 80 -1.95 -17.20 11.93
C ARG A 80 -1.75 -17.57 10.48
N LEU A 81 -0.97 -16.79 9.73
CA LEU A 81 -0.66 -17.07 8.32
C LEU A 81 0.07 -18.41 8.17
N SER A 82 0.91 -18.80 9.16
CA SER A 82 1.57 -20.11 9.17
C SER A 82 0.62 -21.30 9.25
N GLN A 83 -0.67 -21.09 9.58
CA GLN A 83 -1.71 -22.11 9.67
C GLN A 83 -2.65 -22.13 8.45
N VAL A 84 -2.42 -21.26 7.47
CA VAL A 84 -3.24 -21.20 6.26
C VAL A 84 -2.73 -22.22 5.25
N ASP A 85 -3.52 -23.26 4.99
CA ASP A 85 -3.13 -24.39 4.12
C ASP A 85 -2.89 -23.98 2.66
N ASP A 86 -3.68 -23.06 2.14
CA ASP A 86 -3.63 -22.64 0.73
C ASP A 86 -2.73 -21.39 0.52
N LEU A 87 -1.89 -21.05 1.50
CA LEU A 87 -1.02 -19.87 1.44
C LEU A 87 0.08 -20.04 0.39
N VAL A 88 0.11 -19.15 -0.60
CA VAL A 88 1.20 -19.07 -1.58
C VAL A 88 2.21 -18.00 -1.12
N ILE A 89 3.43 -18.43 -0.82
CA ILE A 89 4.50 -17.56 -0.32
C ILE A 89 5.48 -17.25 -1.44
N PHE A 90 5.54 -15.98 -1.86
CA PHE A 90 6.54 -15.49 -2.79
C PHE A 90 7.82 -15.13 -2.05
N ARG A 91 8.94 -15.79 -2.36
CA ARG A 91 10.21 -15.63 -1.64
C ARG A 91 11.21 -14.70 -2.32
N ASP A 92 10.98 -14.39 -3.59
CA ASP A 92 11.81 -13.50 -4.40
C ASP A 92 10.97 -12.35 -4.94
N VAL A 93 10.64 -11.42 -4.04
CA VAL A 93 9.87 -10.21 -4.37
C VAL A 93 10.66 -8.98 -3.94
N LEU A 94 10.90 -8.10 -4.88
CA LEU A 94 11.59 -6.83 -4.66
C LEU A 94 10.62 -5.66 -4.85
N THR A 95 10.57 -4.78 -3.84
CA THR A 95 9.83 -3.52 -4.02
C THR A 95 10.55 -2.61 -5.01
N GLN A 96 9.80 -1.97 -5.89
CA GLN A 96 10.37 -1.08 -6.91
C GLN A 96 10.79 0.29 -6.34
N SER A 97 10.42 0.60 -5.10
CA SER A 97 10.83 1.82 -4.40
C SER A 97 10.74 1.64 -2.89
N ASN A 98 11.46 2.49 -2.15
CA ASN A 98 11.57 2.45 -0.69
C ASN A 98 10.69 3.49 0.04
N THR A 99 9.77 4.13 -0.67
CA THR A 99 8.86 5.12 -0.09
C THR A 99 7.44 4.90 -0.60
N THR A 100 6.45 5.04 0.26
CA THR A 100 5.03 4.76 -0.02
C THR A 100 4.52 5.52 -1.25
N HIS A 101 4.80 6.83 -1.33
CA HIS A 101 4.34 7.67 -2.44
C HIS A 101 4.95 7.31 -3.82
N LYS A 102 6.00 6.47 -3.85
CA LYS A 102 6.60 5.95 -5.09
C LYS A 102 6.23 4.48 -5.32
N SER A 103 6.24 3.65 -4.28
CA SER A 103 5.99 2.21 -4.42
C SER A 103 4.51 1.90 -4.66
N VAL A 104 3.59 2.52 -3.92
CA VAL A 104 2.17 2.22 -4.02
C VAL A 104 1.57 2.55 -5.39
N PRO A 105 1.90 3.67 -6.05
CA PRO A 105 1.45 3.89 -7.43
C PRO A 105 1.91 2.82 -8.42
N LEU A 106 3.15 2.29 -8.25
CA LEU A 106 3.64 1.19 -9.09
C LEU A 106 2.93 -0.14 -8.77
N ILE A 107 2.60 -0.39 -7.50
CA ILE A 107 1.80 -1.54 -7.05
C ILE A 107 0.37 -1.48 -7.62
N LEU A 108 -0.22 -0.28 -7.69
CA LEU A 108 -1.59 -0.05 -8.16
C LEU A 108 -1.71 0.06 -9.69
N SER A 109 -0.61 -0.02 -10.43
CA SER A 109 -0.60 0.15 -11.88
C SER A 109 0.13 -0.99 -12.58
N SER A 110 0.01 -1.04 -13.91
CA SER A 110 0.79 -1.94 -14.76
C SER A 110 2.15 -1.36 -15.18
N VAL A 111 2.66 -0.37 -14.44
CA VAL A 111 3.86 0.39 -14.79
C VAL A 111 5.04 -0.06 -13.94
N SER A 112 6.20 -0.24 -14.56
CA SER A 112 7.48 -0.47 -13.88
C SER A 112 8.28 0.81 -13.68
N THR A 113 9.36 0.74 -12.90
CA THR A 113 10.29 1.88 -12.73
C THR A 113 10.95 2.31 -14.01
N GLU A 114 11.16 1.42 -14.96
CA GLU A 114 11.75 1.70 -16.28
C GLU A 114 10.81 2.55 -17.16
N GLU A 115 9.49 2.37 -16.96
CA GLU A 115 8.46 3.09 -17.71
C GLU A 115 7.74 4.14 -16.86
N HIS A 116 8.37 4.69 -15.84
CA HIS A 116 7.76 5.56 -14.82
C HIS A 116 6.90 6.70 -15.40
N ASP A 117 7.26 7.26 -16.56
CA ASP A 117 6.46 8.32 -17.21
C ASP A 117 5.07 7.83 -17.67
N GLN A 118 4.88 6.52 -17.86
CA GLN A 118 3.57 5.93 -18.18
C GLN A 118 2.60 5.98 -16.98
N LEU A 119 3.12 6.12 -15.76
CA LEU A 119 2.31 6.26 -14.55
C LEU A 119 1.32 7.43 -14.64
N TYR A 120 1.67 8.48 -15.38
CA TYR A 120 0.82 9.66 -15.57
C TYR A 120 -0.15 9.55 -16.74
N ARG A 121 -0.23 8.37 -17.38
CA ARG A 121 -1.03 8.11 -18.58
C ARG A 121 -1.89 6.86 -18.49
N ARG A 122 -1.63 5.98 -17.52
CA ARG A 122 -2.35 4.73 -17.32
C ARG A 122 -3.16 4.78 -16.05
N LYS A 123 -4.37 4.24 -16.11
CA LYS A 123 -5.25 4.07 -14.95
C LYS A 123 -4.75 2.95 -14.04
N GLY A 124 -5.28 2.90 -12.82
CA GLY A 124 -4.89 1.93 -11.81
C GLY A 124 -5.65 0.60 -11.87
N LEU A 125 -5.27 -0.31 -10.97
CA LEU A 125 -5.91 -1.63 -10.79
C LEU A 125 -7.44 -1.54 -10.63
N PRO A 126 -8.03 -0.54 -9.94
CA PRO A 126 -9.48 -0.43 -9.89
C PRO A 126 -10.12 -0.32 -11.27
N ALA A 127 -9.55 0.49 -12.18
CA ALA A 127 -10.09 0.63 -13.52
C ALA A 127 -10.07 -0.69 -14.32
N LEU A 128 -9.01 -1.51 -14.17
CA LEU A 128 -8.92 -2.84 -14.77
C LEU A 128 -10.09 -3.73 -14.33
N PHE A 129 -10.40 -3.73 -13.03
CA PHE A 129 -11.48 -4.54 -12.49
C PHE A 129 -12.87 -3.98 -12.85
N ASN A 130 -13.02 -2.65 -12.91
CA ASN A 130 -14.25 -2.01 -13.38
C ASN A 130 -14.57 -2.42 -14.83
N GLU A 131 -13.57 -2.41 -15.72
CA GLU A 131 -13.72 -2.89 -17.10
C GLU A 131 -14.12 -4.37 -17.17
N ALA A 132 -13.64 -5.19 -16.22
CA ALA A 132 -14.01 -6.60 -16.09
C ALA A 132 -15.38 -6.84 -15.40
N GLY A 133 -16.11 -5.76 -15.06
CA GLY A 133 -17.46 -5.82 -14.50
C GLY A 133 -17.51 -6.02 -12.98
N PHE A 134 -16.45 -5.69 -12.26
CA PHE A 134 -16.45 -5.62 -10.80
C PHE A 134 -16.84 -4.23 -10.31
N GLU A 135 -17.56 -4.18 -9.21
CA GLU A 135 -17.67 -2.99 -8.39
C GLU A 135 -16.46 -2.91 -7.47
N THR A 136 -15.83 -1.74 -7.36
CA THR A 136 -14.51 -1.60 -6.74
C THR A 136 -14.51 -0.61 -5.58
N TRP A 137 -13.81 -0.99 -4.49
CA TRP A 137 -13.62 -0.17 -3.30
C TRP A 137 -12.13 0.02 -3.02
N PHE A 138 -11.72 1.27 -2.84
CA PHE A 138 -10.42 1.60 -2.26
C PHE A 138 -10.66 2.15 -0.85
N ILE A 139 -10.22 1.40 0.17
CA ILE A 139 -10.39 1.76 1.57
C ILE A 139 -9.01 1.98 2.18
N SER A 140 -8.74 3.19 2.67
CA SER A 140 -7.44 3.57 3.21
C SER A 140 -7.49 3.94 4.68
N ASN A 141 -6.58 3.36 5.47
CA ASN A 141 -6.30 3.78 6.85
C ASN A 141 -5.24 4.89 6.92
N GLN A 142 -4.72 5.32 5.78
CA GLN A 142 -3.84 6.49 5.65
C GLN A 142 -4.65 7.67 5.11
N SER A 143 -4.28 8.89 5.53
CA SER A 143 -4.90 10.11 5.01
C SER A 143 -4.55 10.34 3.54
N PRO A 144 -5.37 11.08 2.77
CA PRO A 144 -5.02 11.49 1.43
C PRO A 144 -3.67 12.20 1.38
N GLN A 145 -2.82 11.80 0.45
CA GLN A 145 -1.44 12.32 0.34
C GLN A 145 -1.27 13.34 -0.79
N GLY A 146 -2.32 13.57 -1.60
CA GLY A 146 -2.28 14.49 -2.74
C GLY A 146 -1.36 14.04 -3.87
N ALA A 147 -0.91 12.79 -3.86
CA ALA A 147 0.04 12.19 -4.80
C ALA A 147 -0.66 11.25 -5.80
N MET A 148 0.12 10.54 -6.60
CA MET A 148 -0.40 9.56 -7.58
C MET A 148 -1.21 8.43 -6.93
N ILE A 149 -0.98 8.11 -5.65
CA ILE A 149 -1.82 7.14 -4.92
C ILE A 149 -3.29 7.55 -4.97
N ASP A 150 -3.58 8.82 -4.59
CA ASP A 150 -4.96 9.31 -4.56
C ASP A 150 -5.58 9.41 -5.96
N LYS A 151 -4.75 9.63 -6.99
CA LYS A 151 -5.21 9.66 -8.38
C LYS A 151 -5.65 8.28 -8.85
N LEU A 152 -4.81 7.26 -8.63
CA LEU A 152 -5.11 5.87 -8.98
C LEU A 152 -6.23 5.27 -8.10
N ALA A 153 -6.32 5.69 -6.83
CA ALA A 153 -7.39 5.27 -5.94
C ALA A 153 -8.77 5.79 -6.39
N ARG A 154 -8.82 6.95 -7.05
CA ARG A 154 -10.07 7.52 -7.61
C ARG A 154 -10.58 6.77 -8.84
N ASP A 155 -9.81 5.86 -9.41
CA ASP A 155 -10.29 4.96 -10.44
C ASP A 155 -11.28 3.91 -9.87
N ALA A 156 -11.34 3.74 -8.54
CA ALA A 156 -12.34 2.90 -7.89
C ALA A 156 -13.73 3.59 -7.86
N ASP A 157 -14.80 2.78 -7.95
CA ASP A 157 -16.18 3.28 -7.84
C ASP A 157 -16.42 3.93 -6.46
N HIS A 158 -15.77 3.39 -5.43
CA HIS A 158 -15.89 3.88 -4.06
C HIS A 158 -14.52 4.12 -3.43
N LEU A 159 -14.29 5.36 -2.98
CA LEU A 159 -13.07 5.77 -2.29
C LEU A 159 -13.39 6.16 -0.85
N ILE A 160 -12.84 5.42 0.11
CA ILE A 160 -13.11 5.60 1.53
C ILE A 160 -11.79 5.81 2.27
N TYR A 161 -11.69 6.93 2.99
CA TYR A 161 -10.62 7.21 3.94
C TYR A 161 -11.16 7.09 5.37
N ILE A 162 -10.54 6.25 6.20
CA ILE A 162 -10.93 6.10 7.61
C ILE A 162 -10.68 7.42 8.34
N ARG A 163 -11.73 8.01 8.91
CA ARG A 163 -11.67 9.37 9.50
C ARG A 163 -10.83 9.48 10.77
N SER A 164 -10.75 8.44 11.53
CA SER A 164 -9.96 8.39 12.77
C SER A 164 -9.06 7.17 12.73
N PRO A 165 -8.04 7.17 11.88
CA PRO A 165 -7.21 6.01 11.66
C PRO A 165 -6.45 5.65 12.94
N ARG A 166 -6.54 4.38 13.35
CA ARG A 166 -5.79 3.83 14.47
C ARG A 166 -5.14 2.52 14.08
N HIS A 167 -5.94 1.46 14.04
CA HIS A 167 -5.49 0.11 13.74
C HIS A 167 -6.16 -0.40 12.46
N ASP A 168 -5.47 -1.23 11.72
CA ASP A 168 -5.93 -1.66 10.39
C ASP A 168 -7.19 -2.53 10.42
N MET A 169 -7.56 -3.14 11.56
CA MET A 169 -8.84 -3.85 11.71
C MET A 169 -10.06 -3.01 11.30
N GLN A 170 -9.99 -1.66 11.40
CA GLN A 170 -11.06 -0.78 10.92
C GLN A 170 -11.33 -0.92 9.41
N LEU A 171 -10.33 -1.30 8.61
CA LEU A 171 -10.48 -1.59 7.19
C LEU A 171 -11.39 -2.82 6.98
N LEU A 172 -11.18 -3.86 7.80
CA LEU A 172 -12.01 -5.07 7.75
C LEU A 172 -13.44 -4.82 8.21
N ASP A 173 -13.62 -4.01 9.26
CA ASP A 173 -14.96 -3.65 9.76
C ASP A 173 -15.75 -2.93 8.66
N GLU A 174 -15.13 -1.99 7.96
CA GLU A 174 -15.75 -1.28 6.85
C GLU A 174 -16.02 -2.21 5.66
N MET A 175 -15.05 -3.05 5.28
CA MET A 175 -15.23 -4.04 4.22
C MET A 175 -16.40 -5.00 4.53
N ARG A 176 -16.47 -5.55 5.75
CA ARG A 176 -17.56 -6.46 6.17
C ARG A 176 -18.92 -5.79 6.05
N ARG A 177 -19.03 -4.56 6.56
CA ARG A 177 -20.27 -3.77 6.45
C ARG A 177 -20.72 -3.63 4.98
N ILE A 178 -19.78 -3.36 4.07
CA ILE A 178 -20.07 -3.23 2.64
C ILE A 178 -20.50 -4.59 2.07
N VAL A 179 -19.75 -5.65 2.34
CA VAL A 179 -20.06 -7.01 1.86
C VAL A 179 -21.46 -7.46 2.29
N GLU A 180 -21.90 -7.08 3.50
CA GLU A 180 -23.23 -7.43 4.02
C GLU A 180 -24.36 -6.62 3.39
N THR A 181 -24.08 -5.38 2.97
CA THR A 181 -25.12 -4.45 2.52
C THR A 181 -25.16 -4.20 1.02
N ALA A 182 -24.03 -4.37 0.32
CA ALA A 182 -23.95 -4.10 -1.11
C ALA A 182 -24.61 -5.22 -1.94
N PRO A 183 -25.41 -4.88 -2.96
CA PRO A 183 -26.06 -5.86 -3.85
C PRO A 183 -25.07 -6.47 -4.85
N ALA A 184 -23.89 -5.91 -5.01
CA ALA A 184 -22.91 -6.33 -6.01
C ALA A 184 -22.50 -7.80 -5.84
N GLN A 185 -22.45 -8.51 -6.96
CA GLN A 185 -22.05 -9.93 -6.98
C GLN A 185 -20.53 -10.09 -7.21
N LYS A 186 -19.91 -9.10 -7.83
CA LYS A 186 -18.48 -9.10 -8.14
C LYS A 186 -17.86 -7.87 -7.50
N MET A 187 -16.94 -8.07 -6.58
CA MET A 187 -16.34 -7.03 -5.75
C MET A 187 -14.83 -7.12 -5.73
N LEU A 188 -14.16 -5.98 -5.89
CA LEU A 188 -12.76 -5.81 -5.53
C LEU A 188 -12.63 -4.84 -4.36
N PHE A 189 -11.99 -5.28 -3.31
CA PHE A 189 -11.54 -4.42 -2.21
C PHE A 189 -10.04 -4.21 -2.27
N ILE A 190 -9.60 -2.96 -2.29
CA ILE A 190 -8.20 -2.59 -2.10
C ILE A 190 -8.10 -1.96 -0.71
N LEU A 191 -7.42 -2.65 0.21
CA LEU A 191 -7.25 -2.22 1.59
C LEU A 191 -5.84 -1.65 1.77
N HIS A 192 -5.74 -0.34 1.95
CA HIS A 192 -4.48 0.36 2.13
C HIS A 192 -4.19 0.57 3.61
N CYS A 193 -3.30 -0.27 4.17
CA CYS A 193 -2.99 -0.34 5.58
C CYS A 193 -2.09 0.80 6.06
N TYR A 194 -2.13 1.08 7.34
CA TYR A 194 -1.10 1.84 8.04
C TYR A 194 0.08 0.95 8.44
N GLY A 195 -0.18 -0.34 8.61
CA GLY A 195 0.79 -1.41 8.78
C GLY A 195 1.79 -1.17 9.91
N SER A 196 3.06 -1.41 9.60
CA SER A 196 4.19 -1.23 10.52
C SER A 196 4.87 0.14 10.35
N HIS A 197 4.11 1.20 9.99
CA HIS A 197 4.65 2.55 9.87
C HIS A 197 5.17 3.05 11.23
N PHE A 198 6.25 3.79 11.22
CA PHE A 198 6.78 4.47 12.40
C PHE A 198 5.76 5.50 12.95
N SER A 199 5.47 5.63 14.25
CA SER A 199 6.00 4.95 15.44
C SER A 199 5.30 3.60 15.65
N TYR A 200 6.09 2.55 15.78
CA TYR A 200 5.61 1.17 15.77
C TYR A 200 4.65 0.83 16.91
N HIS A 201 4.92 1.30 18.17
CA HIS A 201 4.08 1.05 19.34
C HIS A 201 2.63 1.54 19.20
N GLN A 202 2.36 2.42 18.22
CA GLN A 202 1.02 2.93 17.91
C GLN A 202 0.28 2.07 16.89
N ARG A 203 0.90 1.04 16.33
CA ARG A 203 0.36 0.25 15.22
C ARG A 203 -0.44 -0.95 15.66
N TYR A 204 -0.50 -1.24 16.94
CA TYR A 204 -1.24 -2.37 17.52
C TYR A 204 -1.88 -1.98 18.86
N PRO A 205 -3.02 -2.61 19.25
CA PRO A 205 -3.57 -2.50 20.60
C PRO A 205 -2.63 -3.12 21.63
N ARG A 206 -2.68 -2.65 22.88
CA ARG A 206 -1.77 -3.10 23.94
C ARG A 206 -1.81 -4.61 24.22
N GLU A 207 -2.94 -5.25 24.01
CA GLU A 207 -3.12 -6.70 24.15
C GLU A 207 -2.33 -7.50 23.13
N PHE A 208 -1.90 -6.88 22.03
CA PHE A 208 -1.01 -7.49 21.02
C PHE A 208 0.48 -7.26 21.28
N ALA A 209 0.83 -6.58 22.37
CA ALA A 209 2.21 -6.33 22.76
C ALA A 209 2.87 -7.59 23.36
N ARG A 210 3.28 -8.50 22.48
CA ARG A 210 3.90 -9.79 22.81
C ARG A 210 5.37 -9.67 23.22
N PHE A 211 6.13 -8.84 22.52
CA PHE A 211 7.56 -8.61 22.75
C PHE A 211 7.77 -7.35 23.58
N LYS A 212 8.50 -7.45 24.70
CA LYS A 212 8.72 -6.38 25.68
C LYS A 212 10.23 -6.16 25.94
N PRO A 213 10.68 -4.95 26.32
CA PRO A 213 9.93 -3.67 26.33
C PRO A 213 9.58 -3.19 24.92
N ASP A 214 8.48 -2.45 24.76
CA ASP A 214 7.99 -1.93 23.47
C ASP A 214 7.50 -0.47 23.58
N ASP A 215 8.03 0.26 24.56
CA ASP A 215 7.64 1.64 24.85
C ASP A 215 7.97 2.62 23.71
N ASP A 216 7.34 3.80 23.78
CA ASP A 216 7.68 4.91 22.90
C ASP A 216 9.04 5.48 23.29
N VAL A 217 10.03 5.24 22.46
CA VAL A 217 11.39 5.66 22.70
C VAL A 217 11.98 6.37 21.48
N ALA A 218 12.95 7.24 21.70
CA ALA A 218 13.66 7.89 20.62
C ALA A 218 14.44 6.87 19.75
N ILE A 219 14.55 7.17 18.45
CA ILE A 219 15.36 6.35 17.55
C ILE A 219 16.84 6.52 17.92
N SER A 220 17.41 5.48 18.50
CA SER A 220 18.82 5.41 18.83
C SER A 220 19.30 3.95 18.86
N ARG A 221 20.62 3.74 18.83
CA ARG A 221 21.20 2.41 18.98
C ARG A 221 20.93 1.80 20.36
N GLU A 222 20.86 2.63 21.39
CA GLU A 222 20.54 2.24 22.76
C GLU A 222 19.14 1.63 22.85
N HIS A 223 18.18 2.18 22.13
CA HIS A 223 16.79 1.72 22.11
C HIS A 223 16.49 0.69 21.02
N ALA A 224 17.50 0.18 20.31
CA ALA A 224 17.30 -0.73 19.17
C ALA A 224 16.49 -1.99 19.53
N HIS A 225 16.66 -2.52 20.75
CA HIS A 225 15.91 -3.70 21.21
C HIS A 225 14.43 -3.38 21.42
N THR A 226 14.12 -2.26 22.09
CA THR A 226 12.75 -1.78 22.32
C THR A 226 12.01 -1.48 21.01
N LEU A 227 12.70 -0.78 20.08
CA LEU A 227 12.17 -0.50 18.75
C LEU A 227 11.89 -1.75 17.93
N ARG A 228 12.80 -2.76 18.01
CA ARG A 228 12.59 -4.06 17.37
C ARG A 228 11.38 -4.78 17.93
N ASN A 229 11.22 -4.80 19.26
CA ASN A 229 10.06 -5.42 19.90
C ASN A 229 8.76 -4.77 19.46
N ALA A 230 8.69 -3.44 19.46
CA ALA A 230 7.52 -2.71 18.99
C ALA A 230 7.24 -2.98 17.48
N TYR A 231 8.28 -3.06 16.66
CA TYR A 231 8.13 -3.41 15.25
C TYR A 231 7.62 -4.84 15.06
N ASP A 232 8.18 -5.83 15.75
CA ASP A 232 7.74 -7.23 15.67
C ASP A 232 6.29 -7.38 16.17
N ASN A 233 5.88 -6.65 17.20
CA ASN A 233 4.49 -6.59 17.64
C ASN A 233 3.57 -6.04 16.54
N SER A 234 4.01 -5.03 15.80
CA SER A 234 3.23 -4.50 14.66
C SER A 234 3.09 -5.51 13.53
N ILE A 235 4.11 -6.36 13.28
CA ILE A 235 4.02 -7.48 12.33
C ILE A 235 3.03 -8.54 12.83
N CYS A 236 3.07 -8.90 14.13
CA CYS A 236 2.09 -9.82 14.72
C CYS A 236 0.66 -9.30 14.57
N TYR A 237 0.46 -7.99 14.68
CA TYR A 237 -0.86 -7.40 14.48
C TYR A 237 -1.28 -7.38 13.01
N THR A 238 -0.33 -7.21 12.09
CA THR A 238 -0.59 -7.37 10.64
C THR A 238 -0.98 -8.82 10.30
N ASP A 239 -0.37 -9.81 10.96
CA ASP A 239 -0.74 -11.23 10.83
C ASP A 239 -2.14 -11.52 11.40
N HIS A 240 -2.57 -10.76 12.39
CA HIS A 240 -3.92 -10.85 12.98
C HIS A 240 -4.99 -10.23 12.08
N PHE A 241 -4.65 -9.13 11.41
CA PHE A 241 -5.49 -8.44 10.43
C PHE A 241 -5.80 -9.33 9.24
#